data_aa05aa4f2b5675e8366dc0490e769423
#
_entry.id   aa05aa4f2b5675e8366dc0490e769423
#
_cell.length_a   1.000
_cell.length_b   1.000
_cell.length_c   1.000
_cell.angle_alpha   90.00
_cell.angle_beta   90.00
_cell.angle_gamma   90.00
#
_symmetry.space_group_name_H-M   'P 1'
#
loop_
_entity.id
_entity.type
_entity.pdbx_description
1 polymer ?
#
loop_
_entity_poly.entity_id
_entity_poly.type
_entity_poly.pdbx_seq_one_letter_code
_entity_poly.pdbx_strand_id
1 'polypeptide(L)'
;KANGGRTRNRPEHDPEKWKRFKAYNLRDVETEMQIQKRLSGFPVPDAIWEEYHLDQEINDRGIGVDMELVRQAIAMDVRSRERLTDALQELTGLENPNSIQQMKQWLADHGLETDTLGKKAVAELVKTAPEPLREVLSLRQQLAKSSVKKYTAMENAVCADSRAHGMFQFYGANRTGRFCLTGDHEVLTDKGWVRLDEWHGGRIACWNPNGEAVSFQKANALKFPYKGLMYEYCDKRISQISTPEHKMYVKRRYGGEWMVDTVENMECYRPSIPFTGYRQTTSGMEHSILRVLVMVQADGCFADDGSVLLGFTKLRKVERCKMLLRAAGITFTYRVYEENPRPRHQFKIISRNVPLWLRIFRNKTFDTWLFDESADVFFDELVYWDGYRSAKNSIQYVTCNKQNADIVQAFAHITGRAAQLKVKDRREEHPKWSVAYVLDIWLTPKNCHEVRNKPKKFQFDGTVYCAETSTGFFLVRRNGRVWVTGNSGRLIQLQNLPQNHMPDLAQARALVRSGDYEALSLLYEDIPDTLSQLIRTAFVPQDGRKFIVADFSAIEARVLAWLAGER
;
A
#
# COMPACT_ATOMS: atom_id res chain seq x y z
N LYS A 1 -19.29 30.11 9.52
CA LYS A 1 -18.20 30.11 8.54
C LYS A 1 -17.46 31.45 8.64
N ALA A 2 -16.13 31.46 8.69
CA ALA A 2 -15.30 32.65 8.98
C ALA A 2 -15.47 33.82 7.98
N ASN A 3 -16.08 33.60 6.84
CA ASN A 3 -16.29 34.58 5.78
C ASN A 3 -17.77 34.80 5.43
N GLY A 4 -18.68 34.54 6.36
CA GLY A 4 -20.12 34.74 6.15
C GLY A 4 -20.74 33.84 5.08
N GLY A 5 -20.15 32.66 4.82
CA GLY A 5 -20.64 31.70 3.84
C GLY A 5 -20.28 32.00 2.38
N ARG A 6 -19.50 33.05 2.11
CA ARG A 6 -19.03 33.40 0.77
C ARG A 6 -18.00 32.40 0.24
N THR A 7 -18.04 32.12 -1.03
CA THR A 7 -17.06 31.29 -1.74
C THR A 7 -15.79 32.07 -2.10
N ARG A 8 -15.90 33.41 -2.22
CA ARG A 8 -14.79 34.29 -2.58
C ARG A 8 -14.86 35.60 -1.79
N ASN A 9 -13.72 36.07 -1.26
CA ASN A 9 -13.59 37.37 -0.66
C ASN A 9 -13.16 38.38 -1.75
N ARG A 10 -13.80 39.54 -1.78
CA ARG A 10 -13.50 40.68 -2.67
C ARG A 10 -12.87 41.81 -1.87
N PRO A 11 -12.23 42.80 -2.53
CA PRO A 11 -11.59 43.96 -1.85
C PRO A 11 -12.51 44.68 -0.88
N GLU A 12 -13.78 44.85 -1.25
CA GLU A 12 -14.79 45.53 -0.47
C GLU A 12 -15.19 44.83 0.84
N HIS A 13 -14.93 43.52 0.93
CA HIS A 13 -15.29 42.72 2.12
C HIS A 13 -14.32 42.90 3.29
N ASP A 14 -13.06 43.24 3.01
CA ASP A 14 -12.04 43.51 4.02
C ASP A 14 -10.86 44.25 3.38
N PRO A 15 -10.95 45.58 3.27
CA PRO A 15 -9.93 46.43 2.59
C PRO A 15 -8.54 46.27 3.19
N GLU A 16 -8.44 46.13 4.52
CA GLU A 16 -7.14 46.00 5.18
C GLU A 16 -6.45 44.67 4.86
N LYS A 17 -7.21 43.59 4.82
CA LYS A 17 -6.63 42.28 4.39
C LYS A 17 -6.25 42.29 2.91
N TRP A 18 -7.02 42.99 2.07
CA TRP A 18 -6.66 43.19 0.67
C TRP A 18 -5.39 44.00 0.49
N LYS A 19 -5.21 45.06 1.30
CA LYS A 19 -3.98 45.85 1.29
C LYS A 19 -2.76 45.00 1.67
N ARG A 20 -2.88 44.18 2.73
CA ARG A 20 -1.84 43.21 3.11
C ARG A 20 -1.57 42.17 2.02
N PHE A 21 -2.62 41.65 1.40
CA PHE A 21 -2.50 40.68 0.30
C PHE A 21 -1.75 41.30 -0.90
N LYS A 22 -2.08 42.54 -1.30
CA LYS A 22 -1.35 43.23 -2.36
C LYS A 22 0.11 43.47 -2.01
N ALA A 23 0.39 43.90 -0.78
CA ALA A 23 1.77 44.14 -0.32
C ALA A 23 2.58 42.81 -0.25
N TYR A 24 1.95 41.72 0.14
CA TYR A 24 2.55 40.38 0.12
C TYR A 24 2.89 39.94 -1.32
N ASN A 25 1.93 40.05 -2.23
CA ASN A 25 2.12 39.70 -3.63
C ASN A 25 3.21 40.56 -4.31
N LEU A 26 3.23 41.87 -4.02
CA LEU A 26 4.31 42.76 -4.52
C LEU A 26 5.69 42.28 -4.05
N ARG A 27 5.82 41.95 -2.76
CA ARG A 27 7.08 41.43 -2.21
C ARG A 27 7.50 40.10 -2.84
N ASP A 28 6.56 39.23 -3.12
CA ASP A 28 6.86 37.97 -3.79
C ASP A 28 7.45 38.21 -5.18
N VAL A 29 6.83 39.10 -5.98
CA VAL A 29 7.31 39.46 -7.30
C VAL A 29 8.69 40.11 -7.23
N GLU A 30 8.90 41.08 -6.30
CA GLU A 30 10.20 41.72 -6.11
C GLU A 30 11.29 40.70 -5.72
N THR A 31 10.95 39.74 -4.88
CA THR A 31 11.88 38.66 -4.47
C THR A 31 12.23 37.77 -5.65
N GLU A 32 11.24 37.40 -6.45
CA GLU A 32 11.44 36.61 -7.67
C GLU A 32 12.35 37.32 -8.68
N MET A 33 12.10 38.60 -8.91
CA MET A 33 12.96 39.45 -9.76
C MET A 33 14.40 39.51 -9.25
N GLN A 34 14.61 39.63 -7.93
CA GLN A 34 15.95 39.62 -7.34
C GLN A 34 16.66 38.28 -7.51
N ILE A 35 15.92 37.16 -7.36
CA ILE A 35 16.44 35.80 -7.61
C ILE A 35 16.83 35.68 -9.08
N GLN A 36 15.96 36.08 -10.00
CA GLN A 36 16.24 36.07 -11.44
C GLN A 36 17.50 36.86 -11.78
N LYS A 37 17.65 38.10 -11.20
CA LYS A 37 18.84 38.92 -11.39
C LYS A 37 20.11 38.22 -10.90
N ARG A 38 20.06 37.51 -9.76
CA ARG A 38 21.22 36.77 -9.24
C ARG A 38 21.57 35.55 -10.11
N LEU A 39 20.55 34.89 -10.69
CA LEU A 39 20.72 33.71 -11.54
C LEU A 39 21.06 34.08 -12.99
N SER A 40 20.97 35.36 -13.39
CA SER A 40 21.23 35.76 -14.78
C SER A 40 22.65 35.50 -15.28
N GLY A 41 23.61 35.28 -14.37
CA GLY A 41 24.96 34.79 -14.72
C GLY A 41 25.03 33.31 -15.08
N PHE A 42 23.94 32.55 -14.90
CA PHE A 42 23.80 31.11 -15.21
C PHE A 42 22.54 30.89 -16.04
N PRO A 43 22.48 31.38 -17.29
CA PRO A 43 21.27 31.28 -18.09
C PRO A 43 20.96 29.81 -18.42
N VAL A 44 19.67 29.48 -18.43
CA VAL A 44 19.22 28.20 -18.96
C VAL A 44 19.47 28.21 -20.47
N PRO A 45 20.06 27.16 -21.06
CA PRO A 45 20.27 27.08 -22.51
C PRO A 45 18.98 27.23 -23.29
N ASP A 46 19.01 27.93 -24.44
CA ASP A 46 17.83 28.20 -25.27
C ASP A 46 17.12 26.91 -25.69
N ALA A 47 17.85 25.84 -26.01
CA ALA A 47 17.25 24.55 -26.34
C ALA A 47 16.38 23.97 -25.21
N ILE A 48 16.75 24.22 -23.94
CA ILE A 48 15.94 23.79 -22.79
C ILE A 48 14.66 24.62 -22.66
N TRP A 49 14.74 25.94 -23.00
CA TRP A 49 13.56 26.80 -23.05
C TRP A 49 12.61 26.38 -24.18
N GLU A 50 13.12 26.02 -25.35
CA GLU A 50 12.33 25.51 -26.46
C GLU A 50 11.59 24.22 -26.05
N GLU A 51 12.27 23.28 -25.43
CA GLU A 51 11.66 22.04 -24.90
C GLU A 51 10.61 22.34 -23.83
N TYR A 52 10.88 23.29 -22.91
CA TYR A 52 9.93 23.70 -21.88
C TYR A 52 8.67 24.31 -22.48
N HIS A 53 8.81 25.23 -23.43
CA HIS A 53 7.69 25.88 -24.08
C HIS A 53 6.84 24.84 -24.87
N LEU A 54 7.49 23.90 -25.53
CA LEU A 54 6.81 22.79 -26.21
C LEU A 54 6.02 21.91 -25.23
N ASP A 55 6.62 21.58 -24.08
CA ASP A 55 5.92 20.82 -23.02
C ASP A 55 4.71 21.59 -22.48
N GLN A 56 4.84 22.90 -22.25
CA GLN A 56 3.72 23.73 -21.82
C GLN A 56 2.62 23.79 -22.90
N GLU A 57 2.98 23.96 -24.16
CA GLU A 57 2.02 23.97 -25.28
C GLU A 57 1.27 22.63 -25.39
N ILE A 58 1.96 21.50 -25.22
CA ILE A 58 1.35 20.16 -25.22
C ILE A 58 0.38 20.01 -24.05
N ASN A 59 0.78 20.46 -22.85
CA ASN A 59 -0.04 20.39 -21.65
C ASN A 59 -1.28 21.30 -21.73
N ASP A 60 -1.11 22.52 -22.23
CA ASP A 60 -2.20 23.50 -22.42
C ASP A 60 -3.17 23.05 -23.50
N ARG A 61 -2.67 22.42 -24.56
CA ARG A 61 -3.50 21.83 -25.61
C ARG A 61 -4.28 20.65 -25.06
N GLY A 62 -3.69 19.85 -24.16
CA GLY A 62 -4.24 18.63 -23.62
C GLY A 62 -4.47 17.55 -24.69
N ILE A 63 -5.04 16.44 -24.27
CA ILE A 63 -5.39 15.29 -25.11
C ILE A 63 -6.91 15.12 -25.10
N GLY A 64 -7.54 15.06 -26.28
CA GLY A 64 -8.97 14.78 -26.41
C GLY A 64 -9.33 13.40 -25.88
N VAL A 65 -10.45 13.31 -25.19
CA VAL A 65 -10.98 12.04 -24.64
C VAL A 65 -12.41 11.86 -25.14
N ASP A 66 -12.69 10.70 -25.72
CA ASP A 66 -14.05 10.30 -26.12
C ASP A 66 -14.86 9.98 -24.85
N MET A 67 -15.52 10.99 -24.32
CA MET A 67 -16.27 10.88 -23.07
C MET A 67 -17.54 10.02 -23.20
N GLU A 68 -18.07 9.89 -24.40
CA GLU A 68 -19.16 8.94 -24.66
C GLU A 68 -18.68 7.51 -24.46
N LEU A 69 -17.57 7.15 -25.11
CA LEU A 69 -16.94 5.84 -24.93
C LEU A 69 -16.59 5.58 -23.45
N VAL A 70 -16.02 6.57 -22.76
CA VAL A 70 -15.61 6.45 -21.35
C VAL A 70 -16.81 6.15 -20.45
N ARG A 71 -17.90 6.91 -20.56
CA ARG A 71 -19.09 6.74 -19.73
C ARG A 71 -19.79 5.42 -20.00
N GLN A 72 -19.93 5.05 -21.27
CA GLN A 72 -20.53 3.76 -21.65
C GLN A 72 -19.66 2.58 -21.18
N ALA A 73 -18.34 2.67 -21.28
CA ALA A 73 -17.44 1.65 -20.77
C ALA A 73 -17.56 1.47 -19.24
N ILE A 74 -17.72 2.56 -18.49
CA ILE A 74 -17.96 2.50 -17.03
C ILE A 74 -19.30 1.81 -16.74
N ALA A 75 -20.37 2.21 -17.43
CA ALA A 75 -21.69 1.62 -17.24
C ALA A 75 -21.70 0.12 -17.59
N MET A 76 -21.02 -0.26 -18.68
CA MET A 76 -20.89 -1.66 -19.10
C MET A 76 -20.05 -2.49 -18.13
N ASP A 77 -18.98 -1.94 -17.53
CA ASP A 77 -18.21 -2.64 -16.51
C ASP A 77 -19.06 -2.93 -15.26
N VAL A 78 -19.86 -1.98 -14.81
CA VAL A 78 -20.78 -2.17 -13.68
C VAL A 78 -21.75 -3.31 -13.98
N ARG A 79 -22.43 -3.25 -15.12
CA ARG A 79 -23.39 -4.28 -15.55
C ARG A 79 -22.74 -5.66 -15.72
N SER A 80 -21.54 -5.70 -16.29
CA SER A 80 -20.78 -6.95 -16.44
C SER A 80 -20.41 -7.55 -15.11
N ARG A 81 -19.96 -6.73 -14.14
CA ARG A 81 -19.62 -7.20 -12.79
C ARG A 81 -20.82 -7.75 -12.03
N GLU A 82 -21.98 -7.13 -12.15
CA GLU A 82 -23.23 -7.64 -11.58
C GLU A 82 -23.54 -9.02 -12.17
N ARG A 83 -23.62 -9.16 -13.48
CA ARG A 83 -23.89 -10.45 -14.15
C ARG A 83 -22.88 -11.55 -13.80
N LEU A 84 -21.58 -11.21 -13.78
CA LEU A 84 -20.52 -12.17 -13.41
C LEU A 84 -20.60 -12.58 -11.93
N THR A 85 -21.02 -11.68 -11.06
CA THR A 85 -21.20 -11.97 -9.64
C THR A 85 -22.42 -12.88 -9.43
N ASP A 86 -23.54 -12.57 -10.09
CA ASP A 86 -24.76 -13.38 -10.02
C ASP A 86 -24.51 -14.79 -10.56
N ALA A 87 -23.84 -14.92 -11.72
CA ALA A 87 -23.46 -16.21 -12.27
C ALA A 87 -22.54 -17.02 -11.33
N LEU A 88 -21.57 -16.36 -10.68
CA LEU A 88 -20.73 -17.02 -9.70
C LEU A 88 -21.50 -17.44 -8.45
N GLN A 89 -22.46 -16.64 -7.99
CA GLN A 89 -23.34 -17.01 -6.87
C GLN A 89 -24.22 -18.21 -7.22
N GLU A 90 -24.79 -18.23 -8.42
CA GLU A 90 -25.60 -19.35 -8.90
C GLU A 90 -24.79 -20.65 -8.99
N LEU A 91 -23.57 -20.61 -9.55
CA LEU A 91 -22.71 -21.79 -9.71
C LEU A 91 -22.12 -22.29 -8.39
N THR A 92 -21.81 -21.40 -7.46
CA THR A 92 -21.08 -21.75 -6.23
C THR A 92 -21.96 -21.84 -4.99
N GLY A 93 -23.13 -21.21 -4.98
CA GLY A 93 -23.97 -21.05 -3.80
C GLY A 93 -23.37 -20.14 -2.72
N LEU A 94 -22.28 -19.44 -3.02
CA LEU A 94 -21.59 -18.58 -2.06
C LEU A 94 -22.30 -17.22 -1.93
N GLU A 95 -22.47 -16.74 -0.71
CA GLU A 95 -23.03 -15.40 -0.45
C GLU A 95 -22.13 -14.30 -1.01
N ASN A 96 -20.81 -14.48 -0.92
CA ASN A 96 -19.83 -13.55 -1.50
C ASN A 96 -18.76 -14.29 -2.30
N PRO A 97 -18.98 -14.56 -3.59
CA PRO A 97 -18.01 -15.27 -4.44
C PRO A 97 -16.73 -14.48 -4.69
N ASN A 98 -16.70 -13.17 -4.36
CA ASN A 98 -15.49 -12.36 -4.40
C ASN A 98 -14.56 -12.61 -3.19
N SER A 99 -15.05 -13.22 -2.12
CA SER A 99 -14.25 -13.62 -0.98
C SER A 99 -13.23 -14.69 -1.39
N ILE A 100 -11.94 -14.38 -1.21
CA ILE A 100 -10.86 -15.34 -1.50
C ILE A 100 -11.00 -16.60 -0.64
N GLN A 101 -11.41 -16.43 0.60
CA GLN A 101 -11.53 -17.53 1.56
C GLN A 101 -12.70 -18.45 1.21
N GLN A 102 -13.90 -17.90 0.99
CA GLN A 102 -15.07 -18.69 0.60
C GLN A 102 -14.81 -19.44 -0.71
N MET A 103 -14.21 -18.78 -1.68
CA MET A 103 -13.87 -19.39 -2.96
C MET A 103 -12.81 -20.50 -2.83
N LYS A 104 -11.78 -20.33 -1.99
CA LYS A 104 -10.80 -21.39 -1.73
C LYS A 104 -11.43 -22.60 -1.06
N GLN A 105 -12.28 -22.37 -0.07
CA GLN A 105 -12.98 -23.45 0.61
C GLN A 105 -13.87 -24.20 -0.37
N TRP A 106 -14.65 -23.47 -1.17
CA TRP A 106 -15.50 -24.07 -2.20
C TRP A 106 -14.71 -24.91 -3.21
N LEU A 107 -13.55 -24.41 -3.67
CA LEU A 107 -12.67 -25.14 -4.58
C LEU A 107 -12.10 -26.40 -3.92
N ALA A 108 -11.68 -26.34 -2.66
CA ALA A 108 -11.18 -27.49 -1.90
C ALA A 108 -12.26 -28.54 -1.69
N ASP A 109 -13.50 -28.14 -1.36
CA ASP A 109 -14.66 -29.02 -1.22
C ASP A 109 -15.01 -29.75 -2.53
N HIS A 110 -14.60 -29.17 -3.68
CA HIS A 110 -14.75 -29.76 -5.01
C HIS A 110 -13.45 -30.41 -5.55
N GLY A 111 -12.48 -30.67 -4.68
CA GLY A 111 -11.28 -31.44 -5.01
C GLY A 111 -10.14 -30.62 -5.63
N LEU A 112 -10.19 -29.28 -5.59
CA LEU A 112 -9.12 -28.41 -6.10
C LEU A 112 -8.51 -27.57 -4.98
N GLU A 113 -7.44 -28.05 -4.38
CA GLU A 113 -6.69 -27.29 -3.39
C GLU A 113 -5.75 -26.27 -4.05
N THR A 114 -5.73 -25.03 -3.55
CA THR A 114 -4.84 -23.99 -4.02
C THR A 114 -4.43 -23.04 -2.90
N ASP A 115 -3.15 -22.72 -2.85
CA ASP A 115 -2.60 -21.76 -1.87
C ASP A 115 -2.94 -20.31 -2.21
N THR A 116 -3.26 -20.01 -3.47
CA THR A 116 -3.49 -18.63 -3.92
C THR A 116 -4.43 -18.57 -5.12
N LEU A 117 -5.33 -17.60 -5.09
CA LEU A 117 -6.18 -17.20 -6.22
C LEU A 117 -5.64 -15.94 -6.93
N GLY A 118 -4.33 -15.75 -6.94
CA GLY A 118 -3.68 -14.69 -7.69
C GLY A 118 -3.77 -14.90 -9.21
N LYS A 119 -3.68 -13.80 -9.99
CA LYS A 119 -3.89 -13.79 -11.46
C LYS A 119 -3.14 -14.90 -12.21
N LYS A 120 -1.87 -15.17 -11.86
CA LYS A 120 -1.08 -16.23 -12.52
C LYS A 120 -1.56 -17.63 -12.14
N ALA A 121 -1.84 -17.85 -10.85
CA ALA A 121 -2.31 -19.15 -10.37
C ALA A 121 -3.67 -19.50 -10.97
N VAL A 122 -4.62 -18.56 -10.98
CA VAL A 122 -5.92 -18.76 -11.61
C VAL A 122 -5.78 -19.04 -13.11
N ALA A 123 -4.90 -18.32 -13.81
CA ALA A 123 -4.66 -18.55 -15.25
C ALA A 123 -4.09 -19.97 -15.55
N GLU A 124 -3.27 -20.54 -14.66
CA GLU A 124 -2.79 -21.92 -14.80
C GLU A 124 -3.88 -22.93 -14.41
N LEU A 125 -4.63 -22.66 -13.34
CA LEU A 125 -5.72 -23.53 -12.92
C LEU A 125 -6.84 -23.64 -13.95
N VAL A 126 -7.20 -22.54 -14.62
CA VAL A 126 -8.19 -22.54 -15.72
C VAL A 126 -7.80 -23.51 -16.85
N LYS A 127 -6.50 -23.69 -17.14
CA LYS A 127 -6.03 -24.60 -18.19
C LYS A 127 -6.20 -26.08 -17.84
N THR A 128 -6.16 -26.41 -16.55
CA THR A 128 -6.07 -27.80 -16.06
C THR A 128 -7.29 -28.26 -15.28
N ALA A 129 -8.10 -27.35 -14.76
CA ALA A 129 -9.27 -27.68 -13.96
C ALA A 129 -10.38 -28.33 -14.80
N PRO A 130 -11.08 -29.35 -14.26
CA PRO A 130 -12.28 -29.90 -14.88
C PRO A 130 -13.47 -28.94 -14.75
N GLU A 131 -14.51 -29.16 -15.54
CA GLU A 131 -15.80 -28.50 -15.32
C GLU A 131 -16.50 -29.07 -14.06
N PRO A 132 -17.22 -28.26 -13.25
CA PRO A 132 -17.53 -26.84 -13.44
C PRO A 132 -16.47 -25.87 -12.86
N LEU A 133 -15.39 -26.39 -12.27
CA LEU A 133 -14.35 -25.55 -11.64
C LEU A 133 -13.69 -24.57 -12.61
N ARG A 134 -13.50 -24.99 -13.86
CA ARG A 134 -12.93 -24.16 -14.92
C ARG A 134 -13.80 -22.94 -15.18
N GLU A 135 -15.10 -23.11 -15.27
CA GLU A 135 -16.06 -22.02 -15.48
C GLU A 135 -16.01 -21.02 -14.33
N VAL A 136 -16.08 -21.48 -13.09
CA VAL A 136 -15.99 -20.63 -11.88
C VAL A 136 -14.67 -19.85 -11.85
N LEU A 137 -13.54 -20.49 -12.16
CA LEU A 137 -12.24 -19.83 -12.21
C LEU A 137 -12.14 -18.79 -13.34
N SER A 138 -12.76 -19.06 -14.50
CA SER A 138 -12.82 -18.14 -15.64
C SER A 138 -13.64 -16.89 -15.31
N LEU A 139 -14.84 -17.04 -14.76
CA LEU A 139 -15.68 -15.92 -14.31
C LEU A 139 -14.97 -15.07 -13.26
N ARG A 140 -14.28 -15.72 -12.30
CA ARG A 140 -13.48 -15.01 -11.31
C ARG A 140 -12.30 -14.25 -11.92
N GLN A 141 -11.65 -14.80 -12.93
CA GLN A 141 -10.57 -14.12 -13.66
C GLN A 141 -11.07 -12.85 -14.35
N GLN A 142 -12.23 -12.89 -14.95
CA GLN A 142 -12.89 -11.74 -15.56
C GLN A 142 -13.21 -10.66 -14.52
N LEU A 143 -13.81 -11.02 -13.38
CA LEU A 143 -14.09 -10.08 -12.27
C LEU A 143 -12.83 -9.42 -11.69
N ALA A 144 -11.70 -10.10 -11.69
CA ALA A 144 -10.44 -9.57 -11.17
C ALA A 144 -9.77 -8.53 -12.09
N LYS A 145 -10.34 -8.21 -13.26
CA LYS A 145 -9.81 -7.23 -14.20
C LYS A 145 -9.91 -5.82 -13.62
N SER A 146 -8.77 -5.22 -13.27
CA SER A 146 -8.70 -3.89 -12.65
C SER A 146 -8.41 -2.76 -13.63
N SER A 147 -8.04 -3.06 -14.87
CA SER A 147 -7.66 -2.08 -15.89
C SER A 147 -8.79 -1.14 -16.30
N VAL A 148 -10.04 -1.59 -16.22
CA VAL A 148 -11.24 -0.81 -16.51
C VAL A 148 -11.39 0.43 -15.63
N LYS A 149 -10.85 0.40 -14.38
CA LYS A 149 -10.79 1.58 -13.50
C LYS A 149 -10.08 2.79 -14.11
N LYS A 150 -9.33 2.60 -15.19
CA LYS A 150 -8.69 3.70 -15.94
C LYS A 150 -9.69 4.61 -16.62
N TYR A 151 -10.88 4.12 -16.99
CA TYR A 151 -11.95 4.97 -17.52
C TYR A 151 -12.46 5.95 -16.45
N THR A 152 -12.65 5.50 -15.22
CA THR A 152 -13.00 6.40 -14.08
C THR A 152 -11.89 7.44 -13.82
N ALA A 153 -10.61 7.05 -13.96
CA ALA A 153 -9.51 7.99 -13.85
C ALA A 153 -9.51 9.04 -14.99
N MET A 154 -9.86 8.64 -16.22
CA MET A 154 -10.04 9.57 -17.34
C MET A 154 -11.19 10.54 -17.07
N GLU A 155 -12.35 10.03 -16.65
CA GLU A 155 -13.52 10.86 -16.32
C GLU A 155 -13.19 11.94 -15.27
N ASN A 156 -12.41 11.57 -14.25
CA ASN A 156 -11.98 12.52 -13.22
C ASN A 156 -10.89 13.50 -13.67
N ALA A 157 -10.17 13.22 -14.75
CA ALA A 157 -9.07 14.05 -15.25
C ALA A 157 -9.47 15.00 -16.39
N VAL A 158 -10.62 14.77 -17.01
CA VAL A 158 -11.07 15.53 -18.17
C VAL A 158 -11.69 16.85 -17.72
N CYS A 159 -11.34 17.93 -18.43
CA CYS A 159 -11.91 19.25 -18.25
C CYS A 159 -13.21 19.46 -19.07
N ALA A 160 -13.83 20.64 -18.93
CA ALA A 160 -15.12 20.94 -19.57
C ALA A 160 -15.08 20.90 -21.11
N ASP A 161 -13.91 21.02 -21.70
CA ASP A 161 -13.66 20.94 -23.15
C ASP A 161 -13.44 19.50 -23.66
N SER A 162 -13.72 18.49 -22.83
CA SER A 162 -13.48 17.07 -23.11
C SER A 162 -12.02 16.73 -23.35
N ARG A 163 -11.08 17.48 -22.77
CA ARG A 163 -9.65 17.24 -22.88
C ARG A 163 -9.02 17.03 -21.51
N ALA A 164 -8.03 16.17 -21.44
CA ALA A 164 -7.17 16.02 -20.28
C ALA A 164 -5.92 16.91 -20.45
N HIS A 165 -5.82 17.94 -19.61
CA HIS A 165 -4.71 18.90 -19.60
C HIS A 165 -3.67 18.55 -18.53
N GLY A 166 -2.43 19.08 -18.67
CA GLY A 166 -1.39 18.89 -17.67
C GLY A 166 -0.97 17.43 -17.47
N MET A 167 -1.05 16.62 -18.50
CA MET A 167 -0.70 15.19 -18.45
C MET A 167 0.80 14.94 -18.35
N PHE A 168 1.61 15.92 -18.72
CA PHE A 168 3.05 15.87 -18.72
C PHE A 168 3.61 16.83 -17.70
N GLN A 169 4.80 16.56 -17.20
CA GLN A 169 5.56 17.44 -16.32
C GLN A 169 6.96 17.54 -16.87
N PHE A 170 7.33 18.77 -17.29
CA PHE A 170 8.65 19.05 -17.83
C PHE A 170 9.73 18.71 -16.80
N TYR A 171 10.72 17.91 -17.20
CA TYR A 171 11.76 17.36 -16.30
C TYR A 171 11.20 16.93 -14.93
N GLY A 172 10.01 16.43 -14.91
CA GLY A 172 9.18 16.13 -13.72
C GLY A 172 9.75 15.15 -12.72
N ALA A 173 10.96 14.68 -12.97
CA ALA A 173 11.88 14.15 -11.96
C ALA A 173 13.29 14.18 -12.59
N ASN A 174 14.22 14.81 -11.88
CA ASN A 174 15.62 14.90 -12.22
C ASN A 174 16.14 13.67 -12.97
N ARG A 175 16.63 13.84 -14.20
CA ARG A 175 17.19 12.84 -15.11
C ARG A 175 16.28 11.71 -15.55
N THR A 176 15.35 11.20 -14.74
CA THR A 176 14.55 10.00 -15.06
C THR A 176 13.05 10.14 -14.82
N GLY A 177 12.57 11.27 -14.30
CA GLY A 177 11.15 11.48 -14.02
C GLY A 177 10.58 10.72 -12.82
N ARG A 178 11.42 10.24 -11.84
CA ARG A 178 10.96 9.36 -10.76
C ARG A 178 11.42 9.82 -9.38
N PHE A 179 10.53 9.68 -8.38
CA PHE A 179 10.70 10.13 -6.99
C PHE A 179 11.07 8.97 -6.09
N CYS A 180 12.15 9.08 -5.30
CA CYS A 180 12.76 7.92 -4.67
C CYS A 180 13.16 8.14 -3.21
N LEU A 181 13.35 7.01 -2.50
CA LEU A 181 13.81 6.88 -1.13
C LEU A 181 15.24 6.31 -1.11
N THR A 182 15.94 6.46 0.01
CA THR A 182 17.22 5.74 0.22
C THR A 182 16.99 4.25 0.48
N GLY A 183 17.98 3.42 0.19
CA GLY A 183 17.87 1.95 0.26
C GLY A 183 17.66 1.37 1.66
N ASP A 184 18.01 2.14 2.70
CA ASP A 184 17.83 1.76 4.11
C ASP A 184 16.38 1.86 4.64
N HIS A 185 15.43 2.27 3.78
CA HIS A 185 14.01 2.10 4.06
C HIS A 185 13.60 0.65 3.85
N GLU A 186 12.61 0.20 4.61
CA GLU A 186 12.04 -1.14 4.48
C GLU A 186 10.61 -1.04 3.95
N VAL A 187 10.24 -1.92 3.04
CA VAL A 187 8.87 -2.07 2.52
C VAL A 187 8.22 -3.29 3.16
N LEU A 188 6.94 -3.19 3.50
CA LEU A 188 6.19 -4.32 4.05
C LEU A 188 5.71 -5.23 2.92
N THR A 189 6.32 -6.40 2.80
CA THR A 189 5.91 -7.45 1.86
C THR A 189 4.93 -8.44 2.51
N ASP A 190 4.34 -9.32 1.71
CA ASP A 190 3.55 -10.45 2.20
C ASP A 190 4.40 -11.53 2.94
N LYS A 191 5.70 -11.31 3.06
CA LYS A 191 6.66 -12.13 3.82
C LYS A 191 7.33 -11.36 4.98
N GLY A 192 6.87 -10.14 5.29
CA GLY A 192 7.43 -9.25 6.31
C GLY A 192 8.22 -8.08 5.72
N TRP A 193 8.98 -7.39 6.58
CA TRP A 193 9.75 -6.21 6.21
C TRP A 193 11.02 -6.60 5.43
N VAL A 194 11.24 -5.92 4.29
CA VAL A 194 12.43 -6.09 3.44
C VAL A 194 12.99 -4.72 3.10
N ARG A 195 14.31 -4.56 3.16
CA ARG A 195 14.98 -3.30 2.77
C ARG A 195 14.77 -3.03 1.29
N LEU A 196 14.61 -1.75 0.93
CA LEU A 196 14.40 -1.36 -0.48
C LEU A 196 15.60 -1.69 -1.38
N ASP A 197 16.82 -1.64 -0.85
CA ASP A 197 18.03 -2.03 -1.60
C ASP A 197 18.14 -3.55 -1.83
N GLU A 198 17.44 -4.36 -1.05
CA GLU A 198 17.39 -5.82 -1.15
C GLU A 198 16.10 -6.32 -1.84
N TRP A 199 15.10 -5.45 -1.96
CA TRP A 199 13.81 -5.82 -2.54
C TRP A 199 13.81 -5.71 -4.07
N HIS A 200 13.50 -6.81 -4.76
CA HIS A 200 13.53 -6.94 -6.22
C HIS A 200 12.14 -7.01 -6.87
N GLY A 201 11.11 -6.55 -6.17
CA GLY A 201 9.73 -6.61 -6.62
C GLY A 201 8.94 -7.73 -5.94
N GLY A 202 7.62 -7.69 -6.08
CA GLY A 202 6.72 -8.64 -5.46
C GLY A 202 5.51 -7.97 -4.83
N ARG A 203 4.82 -8.67 -3.91
CA ARG A 203 3.63 -8.11 -3.26
C ARG A 203 4.03 -7.30 -2.04
N ILE A 204 3.53 -6.07 -1.96
CA ILE A 204 3.75 -5.16 -0.83
C ILE A 204 2.43 -4.61 -0.30
N ALA A 205 2.45 -4.09 0.92
CA ALA A 205 1.32 -3.44 1.57
C ALA A 205 1.03 -2.09 0.91
N CYS A 206 0.19 -2.10 -0.12
CA CYS A 206 -0.32 -0.91 -0.79
C CYS A 206 -1.42 -0.29 0.05
N TRP A 207 -1.37 1.03 0.18
CA TRP A 207 -2.33 1.82 0.94
C TRP A 207 -3.24 2.60 -0.02
N ASN A 208 -4.54 2.63 0.24
CA ASN A 208 -5.52 3.34 -0.58
C ASN A 208 -6.07 4.54 0.19
N PRO A 209 -5.96 5.76 -0.34
CA PRO A 209 -6.55 6.96 0.27
C PRO A 209 -8.05 6.84 0.53
N ASN A 210 -8.77 6.17 -0.35
CA ASN A 210 -10.20 5.93 -0.21
C ASN A 210 -10.44 4.82 0.83
N GLY A 211 -10.85 5.22 2.04
CA GLY A 211 -11.14 4.30 3.14
C GLY A 211 -9.91 3.81 3.91
N GLU A 212 -8.72 4.36 3.66
CA GLU A 212 -7.46 3.98 4.33
C GLU A 212 -7.17 2.47 4.30
N ALA A 213 -7.61 1.81 3.22
CA ALA A 213 -7.51 0.36 3.08
C ALA A 213 -6.09 -0.08 2.74
N VAL A 214 -5.63 -1.16 3.38
CA VAL A 214 -4.36 -1.82 3.07
C VAL A 214 -4.61 -3.16 2.41
N SER A 215 -3.92 -3.40 1.30
CA SER A 215 -3.94 -4.69 0.60
C SER A 215 -2.56 -5.03 0.04
N PHE A 216 -2.19 -6.31 0.09
CA PHE A 216 -0.94 -6.76 -0.52
C PHE A 216 -1.13 -6.91 -2.03
N GLN A 217 -0.49 -6.02 -2.81
CA GLN A 217 -0.59 -5.98 -4.27
C GLN A 217 0.80 -6.07 -4.89
N LYS A 218 0.85 -6.59 -6.12
CA LYS A 218 2.10 -6.65 -6.87
C LYS A 218 2.62 -5.25 -7.15
N ALA A 219 3.89 -5.03 -6.85
CA ALA A 219 4.62 -3.80 -7.12
C ALA A 219 5.96 -4.12 -7.80
N ASN A 220 6.44 -3.19 -8.60
CA ASN A 220 7.73 -3.28 -9.26
C ASN A 220 8.78 -2.52 -8.45
N ALA A 221 9.96 -3.13 -8.28
CA ALA A 221 11.11 -2.46 -7.68
C ALA A 221 11.80 -1.60 -8.73
N LEU A 222 12.10 -0.37 -8.39
CA LEU A 222 12.80 0.59 -9.23
C LEU A 222 14.02 1.10 -8.48
N LYS A 223 15.16 1.22 -9.16
CA LYS A 223 16.41 1.77 -8.62
C LYS A 223 17.08 2.68 -9.62
N PHE A 224 17.64 3.79 -9.15
CA PHE A 224 18.28 4.79 -10.01
C PHE A 224 19.51 5.39 -9.34
N PRO A 225 20.58 5.70 -10.10
CA PRO A 225 21.63 6.58 -9.62
C PRO A 225 21.06 7.99 -9.41
N TYR A 226 21.39 8.61 -8.30
CA TYR A 226 20.94 9.96 -7.97
C TYR A 226 22.09 10.75 -7.37
N LYS A 227 22.27 11.95 -7.88
CA LYS A 227 23.21 12.94 -7.33
C LYS A 227 22.50 14.26 -7.19
N GLY A 228 22.25 14.68 -5.95
CA GLY A 228 21.51 15.91 -5.69
C GLY A 228 21.10 16.07 -4.24
N LEU A 229 20.20 17.00 -4.00
CA LEU A 229 19.71 17.34 -2.67
C LEU A 229 18.74 16.28 -2.17
N MET A 230 18.91 15.85 -0.91
CA MET A 230 17.98 14.99 -0.20
C MET A 230 17.41 15.70 1.02
N TYR A 231 16.19 15.34 1.37
CA TYR A 231 15.45 15.83 2.53
C TYR A 231 15.30 14.71 3.55
N GLU A 232 15.78 14.94 4.78
CA GLU A 232 15.58 14.03 5.90
C GLU A 232 14.55 14.61 6.87
N TYR A 233 13.37 14.00 6.92
CA TYR A 233 12.38 14.24 7.96
C TYR A 233 12.59 13.23 9.08
N CYS A 234 12.96 13.68 10.26
CA CYS A 234 13.12 12.86 11.46
C CYS A 234 12.33 13.46 12.61
N ASP A 235 11.31 12.73 13.06
CA ASP A 235 10.40 13.11 14.12
C ASP A 235 10.05 11.83 14.93
N LYS A 236 9.19 11.94 15.94
CA LYS A 236 8.78 10.80 16.78
C LYS A 236 8.20 9.62 16.00
N ARG A 237 7.56 9.87 14.83
CA ARG A 237 6.83 8.86 14.06
C ARG A 237 7.23 8.73 12.60
N ILE A 238 8.08 9.60 12.11
CA ILE A 238 8.63 9.53 10.76
C ILE A 238 10.15 9.53 10.81
N SER A 239 10.78 8.81 9.88
CA SER A 239 12.23 8.83 9.65
C SER A 239 12.47 8.59 8.17
N GLN A 240 12.23 9.61 7.34
CA GLN A 240 12.30 9.51 5.89
C GLN A 240 13.46 10.29 5.32
N ILE A 241 14.19 9.68 4.40
CA ILE A 241 15.13 10.35 3.50
C ILE A 241 14.64 10.16 2.08
N SER A 242 14.36 11.25 1.39
CA SER A 242 13.83 11.20 0.02
C SER A 242 14.29 12.37 -0.82
N THR A 243 14.11 12.25 -2.12
CA THR A 243 14.30 13.35 -3.06
C THR A 243 13.28 14.46 -2.81
N PRO A 244 13.57 15.73 -3.18
CA PRO A 244 12.69 16.88 -2.93
C PRO A 244 11.27 16.67 -3.46
N GLU A 245 11.16 16.12 -4.66
CA GLU A 245 9.91 15.95 -5.39
C GLU A 245 9.12 14.70 -4.96
N HIS A 246 9.63 13.93 -4.00
CA HIS A 246 8.97 12.71 -3.52
C HIS A 246 7.56 13.01 -3.01
N LYS A 247 6.58 12.28 -3.54
CA LYS A 247 5.16 12.52 -3.24
C LYS A 247 4.75 11.89 -1.93
N MET A 248 4.00 12.65 -1.15
CA MET A 248 3.42 12.24 0.12
C MET A 248 1.92 12.51 0.10
N TYR A 249 1.15 11.67 0.79
CA TYR A 249 -0.25 11.95 1.07
C TYR A 249 -0.33 12.72 2.38
N VAL A 250 -0.78 13.96 2.31
CA VAL A 250 -0.68 14.90 3.43
C VAL A 250 -1.97 15.66 3.65
N LYS A 251 -2.14 16.14 4.88
CA LYS A 251 -3.19 17.07 5.25
C LYS A 251 -2.58 18.30 5.88
N ARG A 252 -2.96 19.49 5.42
CA ARG A 252 -2.54 20.75 6.04
C ARG A 252 -3.20 20.94 7.40
N ARG A 253 -2.49 21.55 8.33
CA ARG A 253 -3.02 21.91 9.65
C ARG A 253 -4.23 22.87 9.51
N TYR A 254 -5.15 22.84 10.46
CA TYR A 254 -6.33 23.70 10.52
C TYR A 254 -7.39 23.49 9.41
N GLY A 255 -7.87 22.25 9.24
CA GLY A 255 -9.08 21.97 8.46
C GLY A 255 -8.86 21.81 6.95
N GLY A 256 -7.61 21.66 6.51
CA GLY A 256 -7.33 21.32 5.11
C GLY A 256 -7.82 19.94 4.73
N GLU A 257 -8.09 19.72 3.47
CA GLU A 257 -8.37 18.40 2.91
C GLU A 257 -7.07 17.60 2.74
N TRP A 258 -7.21 16.28 2.63
CA TRP A 258 -6.12 15.40 2.26
C TRP A 258 -5.72 15.63 0.81
N MET A 259 -4.43 15.76 0.55
CA MET A 259 -3.90 16.06 -0.78
C MET A 259 -2.57 15.33 -1.00
N VAL A 260 -2.17 15.19 -2.24
CA VAL A 260 -0.83 14.77 -2.62
C VAL A 260 0.05 16.01 -2.72
N ASP A 261 1.18 16.03 -2.02
CA ASP A 261 2.15 17.11 -2.08
C ASP A 261 3.58 16.57 -2.09
N THR A 262 4.56 17.39 -2.45
CA THR A 262 5.96 16.99 -2.50
C THR A 262 6.64 17.20 -1.14
N VAL A 263 7.70 16.42 -0.90
CA VAL A 263 8.52 16.52 0.30
C VAL A 263 9.10 17.93 0.48
N GLU A 264 9.49 18.57 -0.62
CA GLU A 264 9.99 19.94 -0.61
C GLU A 264 8.93 20.96 -0.15
N ASN A 265 7.72 20.86 -0.69
CA ASN A 265 6.61 21.74 -0.32
C ASN A 265 6.17 21.57 1.14
N MET A 266 6.32 20.36 1.69
CA MET A 266 6.01 20.07 3.09
C MET A 266 6.83 20.93 4.08
N GLU A 267 7.98 21.46 3.68
CA GLU A 267 8.80 22.34 4.52
C GLU A 267 8.08 23.66 4.86
N CYS A 268 7.20 24.14 3.97
CA CYS A 268 6.50 25.41 4.12
C CYS A 268 5.37 25.37 5.17
N TYR A 269 4.96 24.17 5.61
CA TYR A 269 3.88 23.98 6.57
C TYR A 269 4.12 22.72 7.44
N ARG A 270 3.27 22.49 8.42
CA ARG A 270 3.32 21.29 9.27
C ARG A 270 2.30 20.27 8.78
N PRO A 271 2.69 19.33 7.90
CA PRO A 271 1.77 18.34 7.37
C PRO A 271 1.39 17.30 8.43
N SER A 272 0.17 16.80 8.36
CA SER A 272 -0.18 15.51 8.93
C SER A 272 -0.02 14.44 7.85
N ILE A 273 0.64 13.32 8.19
CA ILE A 273 0.86 12.17 7.32
C ILE A 273 0.17 10.93 7.88
N PRO A 274 -0.40 10.04 7.05
CA PRO A 274 -0.94 8.78 7.51
C PRO A 274 0.18 7.79 7.84
N PHE A 275 -0.06 6.90 8.79
CA PHE A 275 0.90 5.88 9.19
C PHE A 275 0.27 4.53 9.51
N THR A 276 -1.05 4.42 9.42
CA THR A 276 -1.82 3.18 9.57
C THR A 276 -2.82 3.03 8.45
N GLY A 277 -3.35 1.83 8.31
CA GLY A 277 -4.47 1.56 7.44
C GLY A 277 -5.21 0.30 7.89
N TYR A 278 -6.31 -0.01 7.23
CA TYR A 278 -7.19 -1.11 7.60
C TYR A 278 -7.16 -2.19 6.54
N ARG A 279 -6.61 -3.34 6.88
CA ARG A 279 -6.75 -4.56 6.10
C ARG A 279 -8.08 -5.22 6.48
N GLN A 280 -8.91 -5.53 5.49
CA GLN A 280 -10.05 -6.42 5.71
C GLN A 280 -9.51 -7.82 5.97
N THR A 281 -9.73 -8.29 7.18
CA THR A 281 -9.34 -9.64 7.58
C THR A 281 -10.49 -10.60 7.24
N THR A 282 -10.15 -11.66 6.55
CA THR A 282 -11.05 -12.80 6.29
C THR A 282 -10.72 -13.92 7.27
N SER A 283 -10.64 -13.63 8.56
CA SER A 283 -10.08 -14.50 9.57
C SER A 283 -10.42 -15.97 9.39
N GLY A 284 -9.41 -16.82 9.34
CA GLY A 284 -9.57 -18.25 9.27
C GLY A 284 -9.42 -18.98 10.60
N MET A 285 -8.72 -18.38 11.58
CA MET A 285 -8.38 -19.09 12.82
C MET A 285 -9.43 -18.85 13.91
N GLU A 286 -9.83 -19.92 14.58
CA GLU A 286 -10.68 -19.81 15.76
C GLU A 286 -9.99 -19.00 16.86
N HIS A 287 -10.72 -18.08 17.47
CA HIS A 287 -10.17 -17.17 18.49
C HIS A 287 -9.52 -17.91 19.69
N SER A 288 -10.03 -19.09 20.03
CA SER A 288 -9.46 -19.93 21.07
C SER A 288 -8.04 -20.40 20.72
N ILE A 289 -7.80 -20.76 19.43
CA ILE A 289 -6.51 -21.19 18.92
C ILE A 289 -5.53 -20.01 18.92
N LEU A 290 -5.92 -18.85 18.39
CA LEU A 290 -5.09 -17.64 18.37
C LEU A 290 -4.62 -17.26 19.77
N ARG A 291 -5.53 -17.29 20.76
CA ARG A 291 -5.20 -16.99 22.16
C ARG A 291 -4.20 -17.99 22.77
N VAL A 292 -4.34 -19.27 22.44
CA VAL A 292 -3.38 -20.31 22.90
C VAL A 292 -2.02 -20.10 22.26
N LEU A 293 -1.93 -19.74 20.97
CA LEU A 293 -0.66 -19.45 20.29
C LEU A 293 0.06 -18.27 20.95
N VAL A 294 -0.66 -17.20 21.28
CA VAL A 294 -0.09 -16.03 21.99
C VAL A 294 0.41 -16.42 23.39
N MET A 295 -0.37 -17.21 24.13
CA MET A 295 0.03 -17.74 25.44
C MET A 295 1.30 -18.59 25.36
N VAL A 296 1.36 -19.52 24.42
CA VAL A 296 2.50 -20.42 24.24
C VAL A 296 3.73 -19.67 23.74
N GLN A 297 3.54 -18.67 22.88
CA GLN A 297 4.66 -17.80 22.45
C GLN A 297 5.33 -17.15 23.66
N ALA A 298 4.55 -16.64 24.60
CA ALA A 298 5.04 -15.95 25.79
C ALA A 298 5.69 -16.92 26.78
N ASP A 299 4.91 -17.82 27.34
CA ASP A 299 5.26 -18.62 28.51
C ASP A 299 5.40 -20.13 28.23
N GLY A 300 5.19 -20.61 26.99
CA GLY A 300 5.28 -22.03 26.67
C GLY A 300 6.71 -22.52 26.43
N CYS A 301 6.96 -23.80 26.72
CA CYS A 301 8.20 -24.50 26.42
C CYS A 301 7.87 -25.83 25.73
N PHE A 302 8.50 -26.11 24.59
CA PHE A 302 8.41 -27.39 23.91
C PHE A 302 9.53 -28.30 24.41
N ALA A 303 9.16 -29.44 24.98
CA ALA A 303 10.10 -30.46 25.43
C ALA A 303 10.53 -31.36 24.25
N ASP A 304 11.62 -32.10 24.44
CA ASP A 304 12.19 -33.00 23.42
C ASP A 304 11.23 -34.15 23.05
N ASP A 305 10.41 -34.60 24.02
CA ASP A 305 9.37 -35.61 23.80
C ASP A 305 8.16 -35.09 22.99
N GLY A 306 8.21 -33.84 22.53
CA GLY A 306 7.13 -33.17 21.81
C GLY A 306 5.97 -32.69 22.67
N SER A 307 6.07 -32.80 24.01
CA SER A 307 5.08 -32.21 24.92
C SER A 307 5.27 -30.71 25.07
N VAL A 308 4.20 -29.98 25.45
CA VAL A 308 4.25 -28.54 25.73
C VAL A 308 4.06 -28.32 27.23
N LEU A 309 4.96 -27.54 27.81
CA LEU A 309 4.98 -27.19 29.22
C LEU A 309 4.68 -25.71 29.40
N LEU A 310 3.82 -25.37 30.36
CA LEU A 310 3.50 -24.02 30.76
C LEU A 310 3.62 -23.93 32.29
N GLY A 311 4.38 -22.97 32.81
CA GLY A 311 4.64 -22.82 34.23
C GLY A 311 4.35 -21.43 34.76
N PHE A 312 3.55 -21.31 35.81
CA PHE A 312 3.14 -20.02 36.37
C PHE A 312 3.19 -19.98 37.88
N THR A 313 3.51 -18.81 38.41
CA THR A 313 3.42 -18.47 39.84
C THR A 313 2.29 -17.48 40.15
N LYS A 314 1.77 -16.79 39.11
CA LYS A 314 0.68 -15.79 39.23
C LYS A 314 -0.66 -16.47 38.98
N LEU A 315 -1.55 -16.52 39.97
CA LEU A 315 -2.87 -17.16 39.87
C LEU A 315 -3.70 -16.69 38.68
N ARG A 316 -3.64 -15.39 38.34
CA ARG A 316 -4.33 -14.85 37.18
C ARG A 316 -3.92 -15.57 35.87
N LYS A 317 -2.60 -15.86 35.69
CA LYS A 317 -2.10 -16.61 34.51
C LYS A 317 -2.53 -18.08 34.56
N VAL A 318 -2.59 -18.67 35.75
CA VAL A 318 -3.05 -20.06 35.99
C VAL A 318 -4.50 -20.22 35.51
N GLU A 319 -5.40 -19.37 35.99
CA GLU A 319 -6.82 -19.43 35.62
C GLU A 319 -7.03 -19.14 34.12
N ARG A 320 -6.31 -18.15 33.57
CA ARG A 320 -6.37 -17.86 32.15
C ARG A 320 -5.92 -19.06 31.30
N CYS A 321 -4.82 -19.71 31.68
CA CYS A 321 -4.30 -20.89 30.99
C CYS A 321 -5.33 -22.04 30.99
N LYS A 322 -5.94 -22.34 32.14
CA LYS A 322 -7.00 -23.37 32.24
C LYS A 322 -8.15 -23.07 31.29
N MET A 323 -8.62 -21.81 31.29
CA MET A 323 -9.73 -21.38 30.45
C MET A 323 -9.40 -21.54 28.96
N LEU A 324 -8.23 -21.07 28.52
CA LEU A 324 -7.83 -21.10 27.11
C LEU A 324 -7.63 -22.53 26.60
N LEU A 325 -6.94 -23.39 27.35
CA LEU A 325 -6.73 -24.79 26.97
C LEU A 325 -8.05 -25.54 26.86
N ARG A 326 -9.01 -25.29 27.78
CA ARG A 326 -10.36 -25.88 27.71
C ARG A 326 -11.15 -25.35 26.50
N ALA A 327 -11.12 -24.04 26.27
CA ALA A 327 -11.80 -23.42 25.14
C ALA A 327 -11.29 -23.95 23.78
N ALA A 328 -10.00 -24.24 23.69
CA ALA A 328 -9.38 -24.86 22.51
C ALA A 328 -9.50 -26.40 22.46
N GLY A 329 -10.24 -27.02 23.37
CA GLY A 329 -10.42 -28.49 23.41
C GLY A 329 -9.13 -29.27 23.72
N ILE A 330 -8.13 -28.64 24.33
CA ILE A 330 -6.83 -29.25 24.58
C ILE A 330 -6.84 -29.98 25.94
N THR A 331 -6.55 -31.27 25.93
CA THR A 331 -6.38 -32.07 27.14
C THR A 331 -4.99 -31.84 27.72
N PHE A 332 -4.92 -31.54 29.00
CA PHE A 332 -3.69 -31.27 29.74
C PHE A 332 -3.68 -31.90 31.13
N THR A 333 -2.49 -32.09 31.68
CA THR A 333 -2.30 -32.41 33.11
C THR A 333 -1.87 -31.17 33.88
N TYR A 334 -2.29 -31.06 35.13
CA TYR A 334 -1.98 -29.93 35.99
C TYR A 334 -1.38 -30.41 37.29
N ARG A 335 -0.23 -29.81 37.72
CA ARG A 335 0.46 -30.12 38.98
C ARG A 335 0.86 -28.80 39.66
N VAL A 336 0.90 -28.83 40.97
CA VAL A 336 1.40 -27.74 41.80
C VAL A 336 2.66 -28.24 42.51
N TYR A 337 3.70 -27.46 42.42
CA TYR A 337 4.97 -27.69 43.16
C TYR A 337 5.06 -26.62 44.21
N GLU A 338 5.27 -27.07 45.47
CA GLU A 338 5.50 -26.18 46.60
C GLU A 338 6.93 -25.64 46.52
N GLU A 339 7.10 -24.47 45.94
CA GLU A 339 8.37 -23.76 45.80
C GLU A 339 8.35 -22.47 46.65
N ASN A 340 9.48 -22.14 47.29
CA ASN A 340 9.61 -20.91 48.06
C ASN A 340 10.12 -19.76 47.16
N PRO A 341 9.52 -18.54 47.14
CA PRO A 341 8.48 -18.06 48.07
C PRO A 341 7.02 -18.25 47.57
N ARG A 342 6.77 -18.86 46.41
CA ARG A 342 5.42 -19.05 45.86
C ARG A 342 5.31 -20.37 45.14
N PRO A 343 4.15 -21.08 45.22
CA PRO A 343 3.93 -22.31 44.52
C PRO A 343 4.02 -22.10 43.01
N ARG A 344 4.62 -23.08 42.32
CA ARG A 344 4.69 -23.14 40.85
C ARG A 344 3.62 -24.08 40.34
N HIS A 345 2.77 -23.54 39.49
CA HIS A 345 1.70 -24.25 38.80
C HIS A 345 2.16 -24.67 37.40
N GLN A 346 2.21 -25.97 37.13
CA GLN A 346 2.67 -26.51 35.86
C GLN A 346 1.52 -27.19 35.10
N PHE A 347 1.39 -26.83 33.86
CA PHE A 347 0.52 -27.50 32.86
C PHE A 347 1.40 -28.28 31.89
N LYS A 348 1.03 -29.52 31.60
CA LYS A 348 1.69 -30.31 30.57
C LYS A 348 0.64 -30.84 29.59
N ILE A 349 0.83 -30.49 28.31
CA ILE A 349 0.11 -31.08 27.18
C ILE A 349 1.03 -32.20 26.67
N ILE A 350 0.65 -33.45 26.89
CA ILE A 350 1.46 -34.61 26.44
C ILE A 350 1.48 -34.69 24.90
N SER A 351 2.57 -35.17 24.33
CA SER A 351 2.86 -35.12 22.90
C SER A 351 1.69 -35.57 22.02
N ARG A 352 1.02 -36.68 22.36
CA ARG A 352 -0.14 -37.18 21.60
C ARG A 352 -1.36 -36.25 21.58
N ASN A 353 -1.47 -35.34 22.57
CA ASN A 353 -2.57 -34.41 22.72
C ASN A 353 -2.21 -32.98 22.20
N VAL A 354 -0.99 -32.78 21.71
CA VAL A 354 -0.57 -31.50 21.10
C VAL A 354 -1.18 -31.42 19.71
N PRO A 355 -2.09 -30.46 19.44
CA PRO A 355 -2.69 -30.31 18.11
C PRO A 355 -1.65 -29.99 17.03
N LEU A 356 -1.94 -30.31 15.77
CA LEU A 356 -1.02 -30.09 14.65
C LEU A 356 -0.60 -28.62 14.52
N TRP A 357 -1.56 -27.70 14.61
CA TRP A 357 -1.29 -26.25 14.54
C TRP A 357 -0.35 -25.76 15.65
N LEU A 358 -0.36 -26.37 16.83
CA LEU A 358 0.57 -26.04 17.91
C LEU A 358 1.94 -26.71 17.71
N ARG A 359 2.00 -27.90 17.09
CA ARG A 359 3.29 -28.54 16.74
C ARG A 359 4.06 -27.75 15.70
N ILE A 360 3.37 -27.19 14.71
CA ILE A 360 3.96 -26.33 13.67
C ILE A 360 4.54 -25.07 14.32
N PHE A 361 3.92 -24.54 15.37
CA PHE A 361 4.35 -23.36 16.11
C PHE A 361 5.53 -23.58 17.09
N ARG A 362 6.27 -24.68 16.94
CA ARG A 362 7.34 -25.08 17.89
C ARG A 362 8.44 -24.03 18.05
N ASN A 363 8.73 -23.25 17.02
CA ASN A 363 9.72 -22.14 17.08
C ASN A 363 9.21 -20.90 17.86
N LYS A 364 7.94 -20.85 18.23
CA LYS A 364 7.29 -19.75 18.97
C LYS A 364 7.44 -18.39 18.27
N THR A 365 7.43 -18.42 16.94
CA THR A 365 7.65 -17.22 16.12
C THR A 365 6.37 -16.88 15.38
N PHE A 366 5.90 -15.64 15.54
CA PHE A 366 4.84 -15.10 14.72
C PHE A 366 5.33 -14.90 13.28
N ASP A 367 4.45 -15.12 12.32
CA ASP A 367 4.71 -14.97 10.90
C ASP A 367 3.53 -14.27 10.21
N THR A 368 3.60 -14.09 8.93
CA THR A 368 2.63 -13.33 8.14
C THR A 368 1.21 -13.89 8.15
N TRP A 369 1.01 -15.16 8.58
CA TRP A 369 -0.32 -15.69 8.87
C TRP A 369 -1.11 -14.81 9.86
N LEU A 370 -0.41 -14.10 10.76
CA LEU A 370 -1.04 -13.19 11.72
C LEU A 370 -1.79 -12.03 11.03
N PHE A 371 -1.39 -11.65 9.82
CA PHE A 371 -2.01 -10.55 9.09
C PHE A 371 -3.48 -10.79 8.70
N ASP A 372 -3.94 -12.03 8.75
CA ASP A 372 -5.31 -12.42 8.44
C ASP A 372 -6.16 -12.69 9.70
N GLU A 373 -5.59 -12.44 10.90
CA GLU A 373 -6.22 -12.74 12.18
C GLU A 373 -6.94 -11.54 12.82
N SER A 374 -7.74 -11.82 13.86
CA SER A 374 -8.43 -10.78 14.63
C SER A 374 -7.46 -9.99 15.49
N ALA A 375 -7.27 -8.71 15.15
CA ALA A 375 -6.38 -7.81 15.88
C ALA A 375 -6.82 -7.57 17.32
N ASP A 376 -8.12 -7.45 17.58
CA ASP A 376 -8.63 -7.23 18.94
C ASP A 376 -8.32 -8.43 19.83
N VAL A 377 -8.58 -9.63 19.33
CA VAL A 377 -8.28 -10.87 20.06
C VAL A 377 -6.79 -11.02 20.33
N PHE A 378 -5.95 -10.74 19.33
CA PHE A 378 -4.50 -10.85 19.45
C PHE A 378 -3.94 -9.85 20.46
N PHE A 379 -4.26 -8.56 20.34
CA PHE A 379 -3.70 -7.53 21.22
C PHE A 379 -4.23 -7.62 22.64
N ASP A 380 -5.47 -8.03 22.85
CA ASP A 380 -6.01 -8.31 24.19
C ASP A 380 -5.25 -9.46 24.87
N GLU A 381 -4.96 -10.51 24.12
CA GLU A 381 -4.24 -11.65 24.67
C GLU A 381 -2.75 -11.34 24.87
N LEU A 382 -2.12 -10.61 23.94
CA LEU A 382 -0.71 -10.18 24.04
C LEU A 382 -0.44 -9.40 25.34
N VAL A 383 -1.34 -8.46 25.68
CA VAL A 383 -1.26 -7.69 26.94
C VAL A 383 -1.27 -8.59 28.17
N TYR A 384 -2.04 -9.67 28.12
CA TYR A 384 -2.23 -10.55 29.27
C TYR A 384 -0.95 -11.31 29.63
N TRP A 385 -0.13 -11.67 28.62
CA TRP A 385 1.05 -12.51 28.79
C TRP A 385 2.35 -11.70 28.86
N ASP A 386 2.80 -11.14 27.77
CA ASP A 386 4.08 -10.45 27.63
C ASP A 386 3.94 -8.92 27.45
N GLY A 387 2.72 -8.40 27.49
CA GLY A 387 2.44 -6.99 27.35
C GLY A 387 2.23 -6.29 28.69
N TYR A 388 2.57 -5.01 28.73
CA TYR A 388 2.23 -4.09 29.81
C TYR A 388 1.28 -3.02 29.30
N ARG A 389 0.12 -2.86 29.92
CA ARG A 389 -0.83 -1.79 29.58
C ARG A 389 -0.48 -0.52 30.34
N SER A 390 -0.15 0.54 29.59
CA SER A 390 0.05 1.88 30.14
C SER A 390 -1.29 2.56 30.43
N ALA A 391 -1.30 3.49 31.39
CA ALA A 391 -2.47 4.33 31.71
C ALA A 391 -2.96 5.19 30.52
N LYS A 392 -2.17 5.33 29.44
CA LYS A 392 -2.49 6.10 28.23
C LYS A 392 -3.09 5.25 27.09
N ASN A 393 -3.75 4.15 27.40
CA ASN A 393 -4.32 3.23 26.42
C ASN A 393 -3.31 2.73 25.36
N SER A 394 -2.09 2.44 25.81
CA SER A 394 -1.04 1.84 24.99
C SER A 394 -0.55 0.54 25.62
N ILE A 395 -0.04 -0.34 24.78
CA ILE A 395 0.61 -1.58 25.15
C ILE A 395 2.11 -1.44 24.91
N GLN A 396 2.92 -1.91 25.85
CA GLN A 396 4.31 -2.15 25.59
C GLN A 396 4.53 -3.67 25.49
N TYR A 397 5.01 -4.13 24.36
CA TYR A 397 5.41 -5.52 24.10
C TYR A 397 6.92 -5.60 24.01
N VAL A 398 7.54 -6.53 24.72
CA VAL A 398 9.00 -6.71 24.75
C VAL A 398 9.33 -8.15 24.36
N THR A 399 10.23 -8.31 23.41
CA THR A 399 10.69 -9.62 22.94
C THR A 399 12.17 -9.58 22.59
N CYS A 400 12.86 -10.71 22.71
CA CYS A 400 14.21 -10.88 22.17
C CYS A 400 14.21 -11.44 20.74
N ASN A 401 13.05 -11.82 20.21
CA ASN A 401 12.89 -12.30 18.84
C ASN A 401 12.54 -11.14 17.92
N LYS A 402 13.48 -10.78 17.01
CA LYS A 402 13.29 -9.68 16.06
C LYS A 402 12.09 -9.92 15.15
N GLN A 403 11.90 -11.15 14.65
CA GLN A 403 10.78 -11.47 13.74
C GLN A 403 9.43 -11.26 14.44
N ASN A 404 9.28 -11.66 15.70
CA ASN A 404 8.08 -11.38 16.48
C ASN A 404 7.80 -9.88 16.58
N ALA A 405 8.84 -9.08 16.86
CA ALA A 405 8.69 -7.62 16.93
C ALA A 405 8.28 -7.03 15.57
N ASP A 406 8.91 -7.47 14.50
CA ASP A 406 8.66 -6.99 13.13
C ASP A 406 7.23 -7.31 12.66
N ILE A 407 6.77 -8.55 12.87
CA ILE A 407 5.44 -9.01 12.50
C ILE A 407 4.35 -8.33 13.33
N VAL A 408 4.55 -8.22 14.64
CA VAL A 408 3.58 -7.55 15.54
C VAL A 408 3.48 -6.05 15.19
N GLN A 409 4.60 -5.39 14.83
CA GLN A 409 4.58 -4.01 14.37
C GLN A 409 3.80 -3.88 13.06
N ALA A 410 4.10 -4.71 12.07
CA ALA A 410 3.40 -4.71 10.80
C ALA A 410 1.89 -4.93 10.99
N PHE A 411 1.52 -5.92 11.78
CA PHE A 411 0.14 -6.25 12.09
C PHE A 411 -0.61 -5.08 12.75
N ALA A 412 0.03 -4.39 13.70
CA ALA A 412 -0.54 -3.19 14.31
C ALA A 412 -0.86 -2.14 13.23
N HIS A 413 0.09 -1.82 12.33
CA HIS A 413 -0.09 -0.77 11.34
C HIS A 413 -1.12 -1.10 10.26
N ILE A 414 -1.26 -2.36 9.85
CA ILE A 414 -2.27 -2.78 8.87
C ILE A 414 -3.66 -3.01 9.49
N THR A 415 -3.79 -2.89 10.81
CA THR A 415 -5.05 -3.00 11.56
C THR A 415 -5.43 -1.72 12.30
N GLY A 416 -4.94 -0.57 11.83
CA GLY A 416 -5.30 0.75 12.33
C GLY A 416 -4.63 1.18 13.63
N ARG A 417 -3.61 0.44 14.12
CA ARG A 417 -2.91 0.73 15.37
C ARG A 417 -1.48 1.19 15.11
N ALA A 418 -1.09 2.29 15.73
CA ALA A 418 0.28 2.78 15.61
C ALA A 418 1.23 1.98 16.52
N ALA A 419 2.38 1.59 16.00
CA ALA A 419 3.41 0.92 16.78
C ALA A 419 4.80 1.49 16.48
N GLN A 420 5.57 1.76 17.52
CA GLN A 420 6.96 2.20 17.41
C GLN A 420 7.89 1.13 17.95
N LEU A 421 8.83 0.68 17.12
CA LEU A 421 9.86 -0.27 17.50
C LEU A 421 11.11 0.48 18.01
N LYS A 422 11.62 0.07 19.17
CA LYS A 422 12.87 0.51 19.76
C LYS A 422 13.76 -0.69 20.01
N VAL A 423 15.02 -0.59 19.66
CA VAL A 423 16.02 -1.61 19.96
C VAL A 423 16.78 -1.20 21.21
N LYS A 424 16.83 -2.08 22.20
CA LYS A 424 17.62 -1.90 23.42
C LYS A 424 18.71 -2.95 23.45
N ASP A 425 19.90 -2.54 23.05
CA ASP A 425 21.11 -3.35 23.16
C ASP A 425 21.90 -2.91 24.41
N ARG A 426 22.05 -3.80 25.37
CA ARG A 426 22.81 -3.57 26.58
C ARG A 426 23.94 -4.58 26.73
N ARG A 427 24.38 -5.19 25.65
CA ARG A 427 25.45 -6.21 25.69
C ARG A 427 26.80 -5.62 26.04
N GLU A 428 27.03 -4.33 25.85
CA GLU A 428 28.22 -3.64 26.33
C GLU A 428 28.29 -3.63 27.87
N GLU A 429 27.14 -3.40 28.55
CA GLU A 429 27.04 -3.39 30.02
C GLU A 429 26.87 -4.82 30.57
N HIS A 430 26.15 -5.67 29.84
CA HIS A 430 25.77 -7.03 30.22
C HIS A 430 25.95 -8.01 29.07
N PRO A 431 27.16 -8.57 28.83
CA PRO A 431 27.48 -9.39 27.65
C PRO A 431 26.60 -10.64 27.44
N LYS A 432 25.99 -11.15 28.53
CA LYS A 432 25.09 -12.32 28.46
C LYS A 432 23.65 -11.98 28.13
N TRP A 433 23.30 -10.69 28.05
CA TRP A 433 21.93 -10.30 27.73
C TRP A 433 21.68 -10.35 26.22
N SER A 434 20.46 -10.73 25.87
CA SER A 434 20.00 -10.64 24.47
C SER A 434 19.55 -9.22 24.15
N VAL A 435 19.63 -8.84 22.88
CA VAL A 435 19.02 -7.61 22.37
C VAL A 435 17.50 -7.66 22.61
N ALA A 436 16.96 -6.63 23.21
CA ALA A 436 15.53 -6.51 23.45
C ALA A 436 14.88 -5.56 22.44
N TYR A 437 13.82 -6.03 21.81
CA TYR A 437 12.96 -5.27 20.91
C TYR A 437 11.72 -4.83 21.68
N VAL A 438 11.54 -3.53 21.80
CA VAL A 438 10.45 -2.92 22.57
C VAL A 438 9.48 -2.24 21.60
N LEU A 439 8.25 -2.70 21.57
CA LEU A 439 7.17 -2.11 20.80
C LEU A 439 6.24 -1.33 21.73
N ASP A 440 6.11 -0.04 21.47
CA ASP A 440 5.07 0.79 22.05
C ASP A 440 3.90 0.85 21.05
N ILE A 441 2.76 0.22 21.38
CA ILE A 441 1.58 0.08 20.52
C ILE A 441 0.43 0.89 21.11
N TRP A 442 -0.19 1.76 20.33
CA TRP A 442 -1.35 2.56 20.72
C TRP A 442 -2.64 1.89 20.27
N LEU A 443 -3.50 1.55 21.23
CA LEU A 443 -4.78 0.86 20.98
C LEU A 443 -5.85 1.78 20.43
N THR A 444 -5.76 3.09 20.70
CA THR A 444 -6.69 4.06 20.13
C THR A 444 -6.36 4.27 18.66
N PRO A 445 -7.33 4.14 17.75
CA PRO A 445 -7.12 4.43 16.34
C PRO A 445 -6.59 5.86 16.18
N LYS A 446 -5.40 5.98 15.67
CA LYS A 446 -4.80 7.25 15.27
C LYS A 446 -4.13 7.03 13.95
N ASN A 447 -4.76 7.51 12.90
CA ASN A 447 -4.35 7.24 11.53
C ASN A 447 -3.32 8.22 10.95
N CYS A 448 -3.09 9.38 11.60
CA CYS A 448 -2.14 10.37 11.11
C CYS A 448 -1.32 11.03 12.21
N HIS A 449 -0.19 11.60 11.83
CA HIS A 449 0.75 12.32 12.69
C HIS A 449 1.15 13.66 12.07
N GLU A 450 1.12 14.73 12.86
CA GLU A 450 1.63 16.04 12.50
C GLU A 450 3.16 16.04 12.57
N VAL A 451 3.84 16.25 11.45
CA VAL A 451 5.29 16.40 11.37
C VAL A 451 5.66 17.80 11.84
N ARG A 452 6.43 17.88 12.92
CA ARG A 452 6.76 19.16 13.59
C ARG A 452 8.13 19.68 13.24
N ASN A 453 9.06 18.78 12.99
CA ASN A 453 10.44 19.14 12.71
C ASN A 453 10.61 19.51 11.23
N LYS A 454 11.38 20.58 10.98
CA LYS A 454 11.84 20.88 9.62
C LYS A 454 12.80 19.80 9.13
N PRO A 455 12.87 19.52 7.82
CA PRO A 455 13.80 18.55 7.28
C PRO A 455 15.24 19.06 7.39
N LYS A 456 16.18 18.13 7.55
CA LYS A 456 17.58 18.35 7.24
C LYS A 456 17.78 18.18 5.74
N LYS A 457 18.60 19.01 5.14
CA LYS A 457 18.95 18.96 3.72
C LYS A 457 20.43 18.63 3.58
N PHE A 458 20.76 17.72 2.69
CA PHE A 458 22.15 17.34 2.43
C PHE A 458 22.35 16.87 0.99
N GLN A 459 23.57 16.98 0.50
CA GLN A 459 23.93 16.44 -0.80
C GLN A 459 24.12 14.94 -0.71
N PHE A 460 23.58 14.23 -1.68
CA PHE A 460 23.66 12.78 -1.77
C PHE A 460 24.19 12.38 -3.14
N ASP A 461 25.06 11.39 -3.16
CA ASP A 461 25.57 10.76 -4.38
C ASP A 461 25.49 9.24 -4.18
N GLY A 462 24.57 8.56 -4.86
CA GLY A 462 24.33 7.13 -4.64
C GLY A 462 23.09 6.62 -5.37
N THR A 463 22.62 5.45 -4.95
CA THR A 463 21.41 4.84 -5.53
C THR A 463 20.18 5.15 -4.69
N VAL A 464 19.08 5.50 -5.34
CA VAL A 464 17.77 5.70 -4.74
C VAL A 464 16.77 4.67 -5.27
N TYR A 465 15.75 4.37 -4.48
CA TYR A 465 14.83 3.26 -4.69
C TYR A 465 13.38 3.71 -4.62
N CYS A 466 12.51 3.05 -5.37
CA CYS A 466 11.06 3.29 -5.34
C CYS A 466 10.30 1.98 -5.56
N ALA A 467 9.08 1.91 -5.04
CA ALA A 467 8.12 0.89 -5.38
C ALA A 467 7.02 1.48 -6.28
N GLU A 468 6.83 0.90 -7.46
CA GLU A 468 5.70 1.28 -8.32
C GLU A 468 4.48 0.45 -7.93
N THR A 469 3.44 1.12 -7.42
CA THR A 469 2.20 0.51 -6.92
C THR A 469 0.98 1.02 -7.67
N SER A 470 -0.09 0.22 -7.74
CA SER A 470 -1.34 0.60 -8.40
C SER A 470 -2.14 1.66 -7.64
N THR A 471 -1.94 1.78 -6.32
CA THR A 471 -2.64 2.74 -5.46
C THR A 471 -1.93 4.09 -5.35
N GLY A 472 -0.67 4.17 -5.79
CA GLY A 472 0.15 5.36 -5.64
C GLY A 472 0.79 5.51 -4.25
N PHE A 473 0.43 4.67 -3.27
CA PHE A 473 0.92 4.75 -1.89
C PHE A 473 1.15 3.37 -1.28
N PHE A 474 2.11 3.29 -0.37
CA PHE A 474 2.45 2.04 0.32
C PHE A 474 3.06 2.31 1.71
N LEU A 475 3.10 1.27 2.54
CA LEU A 475 3.69 1.34 3.88
C LEU A 475 5.20 1.13 3.81
N VAL A 476 5.94 2.04 4.45
CA VAL A 476 7.39 1.94 4.63
C VAL A 476 7.77 2.07 6.09
N ARG A 477 8.96 1.54 6.42
CA ARG A 477 9.59 1.64 7.73
C ARG A 477 11.04 2.11 7.60
N ARG A 478 11.49 2.94 8.53
CA ARG A 478 12.91 3.25 8.76
C ARG A 478 13.12 3.58 10.22
N ASN A 479 14.21 3.09 10.81
CA ASN A 479 14.53 3.30 12.23
C ASN A 479 13.36 2.95 13.18
N GLY A 480 12.66 1.84 12.90
CA GLY A 480 11.54 1.35 13.71
C GLY A 480 10.26 2.20 13.66
N ARG A 481 10.18 3.18 12.75
CA ARG A 481 9.00 4.02 12.53
C ARG A 481 8.35 3.66 11.21
N VAL A 482 7.03 3.58 11.19
CA VAL A 482 6.21 3.19 10.03
C VAL A 482 5.32 4.35 9.61
N TRP A 483 5.22 4.62 8.32
CA TRP A 483 4.32 5.61 7.73
C TRP A 483 3.92 5.23 6.30
N VAL A 484 2.95 5.97 5.75
CA VAL A 484 2.55 5.86 4.35
C VAL A 484 3.38 6.81 3.52
N THR A 485 3.95 6.32 2.44
CA THR A 485 4.71 7.11 1.46
C THR A 485 4.11 6.96 0.07
N GLY A 486 4.36 7.95 -0.81
CA GLY A 486 3.92 7.90 -2.19
C GLY A 486 4.89 7.12 -3.08
N ASN A 487 4.42 6.86 -4.29
CA ASN A 487 5.26 6.36 -5.38
C ASN A 487 5.38 7.40 -6.50
N SER A 488 6.12 7.07 -7.55
CA SER A 488 6.29 7.90 -8.74
C SER A 488 5.09 7.88 -9.71
N GLY A 489 3.94 7.32 -9.30
CA GLY A 489 2.78 7.15 -10.18
C GLY A 489 2.10 8.47 -10.56
N ARG A 490 1.78 8.65 -11.85
CA ARG A 490 0.86 9.66 -12.38
C ARG A 490 -0.56 9.13 -12.36
N LEU A 491 -1.55 10.01 -12.38
CA LEU A 491 -2.98 9.65 -12.40
C LEU A 491 -3.32 8.73 -13.59
N ILE A 492 -2.72 9.00 -14.75
CA ILE A 492 -2.79 8.16 -15.95
C ILE A 492 -1.36 8.00 -16.48
N GLN A 493 -0.86 6.77 -16.47
CA GLN A 493 0.44 6.44 -17.05
C GLN A 493 0.21 5.90 -18.46
N LEU A 494 0.39 6.73 -19.47
CA LEU A 494 0.12 6.38 -20.88
C LEU A 494 0.92 5.16 -21.33
N GLN A 495 2.18 5.03 -20.89
CA GLN A 495 3.04 3.89 -21.21
C GLN A 495 2.55 2.56 -20.61
N ASN A 496 1.76 2.61 -19.52
CA ASN A 496 1.23 1.42 -18.83
C ASN A 496 -0.22 1.10 -19.20
N LEU A 497 -0.76 1.75 -20.22
CA LEU A 497 -2.08 1.39 -20.73
C LEU A 497 -2.02 0.03 -21.44
N PRO A 498 -3.03 -0.84 -21.27
CA PRO A 498 -3.09 -2.11 -21.96
C PRO A 498 -2.91 -1.95 -23.47
N GLN A 499 -2.19 -2.88 -24.08
CA GLN A 499 -2.14 -2.99 -25.55
C GLN A 499 -3.39 -3.73 -26.03
N ASN A 500 -3.83 -3.41 -27.22
CA ASN A 500 -4.89 -4.15 -27.89
C ASN A 500 -4.28 -5.29 -28.72
N HIS A 501 -4.96 -6.41 -28.73
CA HIS A 501 -4.64 -7.59 -29.54
C HIS A 501 -5.87 -8.07 -30.32
N MET A 502 -6.94 -7.28 -30.27
CA MET A 502 -8.24 -7.58 -30.85
C MET A 502 -8.23 -7.22 -32.34
N PRO A 503 -8.60 -8.14 -33.26
CA PRO A 503 -8.58 -7.87 -34.69
C PRO A 503 -9.69 -6.91 -35.14
N ASP A 504 -10.81 -6.89 -34.42
CA ASP A 504 -12.03 -6.14 -34.73
C ASP A 504 -12.26 -4.96 -33.78
N LEU A 505 -11.18 -4.31 -33.37
CA LEU A 505 -11.16 -3.22 -32.40
C LEU A 505 -12.16 -2.09 -32.72
N ALA A 506 -12.35 -1.77 -33.98
CA ALA A 506 -13.28 -0.72 -34.43
C ALA A 506 -14.74 -1.09 -34.15
N GLN A 507 -15.11 -2.35 -34.34
CA GLN A 507 -16.47 -2.85 -34.09
C GLN A 507 -16.74 -2.87 -32.56
N ALA A 508 -15.83 -3.42 -31.77
CA ALA A 508 -15.95 -3.42 -30.34
C ALA A 508 -16.08 -1.99 -29.76
N ARG A 509 -15.26 -1.06 -30.30
CA ARG A 509 -15.35 0.35 -29.93
C ARG A 509 -16.69 0.98 -30.27
N ALA A 510 -17.23 0.70 -31.44
CA ALA A 510 -18.54 1.23 -31.86
C ALA A 510 -19.67 0.72 -30.95
N LEU A 511 -19.68 -0.57 -30.61
CA LEU A 511 -20.68 -1.18 -29.72
C LEU A 511 -20.59 -0.61 -28.30
N VAL A 512 -19.38 -0.45 -27.76
CA VAL A 512 -19.22 0.17 -26.43
C VAL A 512 -19.67 1.62 -26.46
N ARG A 513 -19.29 2.38 -27.48
CA ARG A 513 -19.66 3.79 -27.60
C ARG A 513 -21.18 4.01 -27.78
N SER A 514 -21.89 3.09 -28.45
CA SER A 514 -23.35 3.15 -28.59
C SER A 514 -24.10 2.70 -27.32
N GLY A 515 -23.43 2.08 -26.36
CA GLY A 515 -24.07 1.55 -25.16
C GLY A 515 -24.77 0.20 -25.37
N ASP A 516 -24.54 -0.48 -26.50
CA ASP A 516 -25.18 -1.74 -26.82
C ASP A 516 -24.49 -2.92 -26.14
N TYR A 517 -24.82 -3.11 -24.87
CA TYR A 517 -24.26 -4.17 -24.05
C TYR A 517 -24.66 -5.57 -24.55
N GLU A 518 -25.89 -5.74 -25.04
CA GLU A 518 -26.38 -7.04 -25.51
C GLU A 518 -25.63 -7.50 -26.76
N ALA A 519 -25.50 -6.62 -27.76
CA ALA A 519 -24.70 -6.94 -28.94
C ALA A 519 -23.22 -7.19 -28.57
N LEU A 520 -22.67 -6.43 -27.62
CA LEU A 520 -21.30 -6.65 -27.14
C LEU A 520 -21.16 -8.03 -26.49
N SER A 521 -22.11 -8.44 -25.65
CA SER A 521 -22.07 -9.72 -24.94
C SER A 521 -22.30 -10.93 -25.85
N LEU A 522 -22.95 -10.75 -26.99
CA LEU A 522 -23.12 -11.80 -28.00
C LEU A 522 -21.84 -12.05 -28.81
N LEU A 523 -21.02 -11.01 -29.00
CA LEU A 523 -19.82 -11.09 -29.84
C LEU A 523 -18.54 -11.32 -29.05
N TYR A 524 -18.52 -10.96 -27.76
CA TYR A 524 -17.33 -11.02 -26.92
C TYR A 524 -17.65 -11.70 -25.57
N GLU A 525 -17.00 -12.83 -25.32
CA GLU A 525 -17.21 -13.62 -24.10
C GLU A 525 -16.65 -12.94 -22.84
N ASP A 526 -15.52 -12.21 -22.94
CA ASP A 526 -14.87 -11.50 -21.84
C ASP A 526 -15.05 -9.99 -22.00
N ILE A 527 -16.18 -9.46 -21.51
CA ILE A 527 -16.48 -8.03 -21.56
C ILE A 527 -15.42 -7.19 -20.81
N PRO A 528 -14.99 -7.52 -19.58
CA PRO A 528 -13.92 -6.79 -18.92
C PRO A 528 -12.60 -6.75 -19.71
N ASP A 529 -12.25 -7.82 -20.43
CA ASP A 529 -11.07 -7.81 -21.28
C ASP A 529 -11.27 -6.93 -22.52
N THR A 530 -12.41 -7.04 -23.17
CA THR A 530 -12.78 -6.19 -24.30
C THR A 530 -12.68 -4.72 -23.93
N LEU A 531 -13.29 -4.30 -22.82
CA LEU A 531 -13.20 -2.94 -22.30
C LEU A 531 -11.75 -2.55 -22.00
N SER A 532 -10.95 -3.45 -21.43
CA SER A 532 -9.54 -3.21 -21.15
C SER A 532 -8.73 -2.93 -22.41
N GLN A 533 -8.99 -3.63 -23.50
CA GLN A 533 -8.29 -3.44 -24.77
C GLN A 533 -8.67 -2.13 -25.48
N LEU A 534 -9.84 -1.59 -25.21
CA LEU A 534 -10.32 -0.33 -25.77
C LEU A 534 -9.80 0.94 -25.07
N ILE A 535 -9.11 0.84 -23.93
CA ILE A 535 -8.70 1.99 -23.11
C ILE A 535 -7.90 3.02 -23.91
N ARG A 536 -6.96 2.59 -24.77
CA ARG A 536 -6.16 3.51 -25.59
C ARG A 536 -7.00 4.25 -26.62
N THR A 537 -8.08 3.66 -27.10
CA THR A 537 -8.96 4.25 -28.10
C THR A 537 -9.85 5.35 -27.56
N ALA A 538 -9.89 5.52 -26.24
CA ALA A 538 -10.55 6.65 -25.59
C ALA A 538 -9.82 7.98 -25.85
N PHE A 539 -8.52 7.95 -26.13
CA PHE A 539 -7.78 9.14 -26.57
C PHE A 539 -8.04 9.39 -28.05
N VAL A 540 -8.51 10.59 -28.36
CA VAL A 540 -8.87 10.98 -29.72
C VAL A 540 -8.10 12.23 -30.15
N PRO A 541 -7.63 12.28 -31.42
CA PRO A 541 -7.03 13.50 -31.95
C PRO A 541 -8.10 14.57 -32.18
N GLN A 542 -7.69 15.81 -32.36
CA GLN A 542 -8.55 16.89 -32.84
C GLN A 542 -9.04 16.60 -34.24
N ASP A 543 -10.21 17.14 -34.60
CA ASP A 543 -10.75 17.02 -35.94
C ASP A 543 -9.73 17.47 -37.02
N GLY A 544 -9.60 16.67 -38.07
CA GLY A 544 -8.61 16.89 -39.11
C GLY A 544 -7.17 16.58 -38.75
N ARG A 545 -6.90 16.05 -37.56
CA ARG A 545 -5.56 15.65 -37.10
C ARG A 545 -5.49 14.14 -36.84
N LYS A 546 -4.26 13.61 -36.68
CA LYS A 546 -4.00 12.23 -36.30
C LYS A 546 -2.89 12.15 -35.27
N PHE A 547 -2.90 11.11 -34.43
CA PHE A 547 -1.76 10.77 -33.63
C PHE A 547 -0.68 10.12 -34.49
N ILE A 548 0.57 10.51 -34.23
CA ILE A 548 1.75 9.79 -34.71
C ILE A 548 2.35 9.15 -33.47
N VAL A 549 2.35 7.81 -33.44
CA VAL A 549 2.91 7.04 -32.32
C VAL A 549 4.23 6.44 -32.78
N ALA A 550 5.32 6.86 -32.14
CA ALA A 550 6.65 6.33 -32.40
C ALA A 550 7.31 5.98 -31.07
N ASP A 551 8.04 4.87 -31.04
CA ASP A 551 8.82 4.42 -29.89
C ASP A 551 10.16 3.89 -30.37
N PHE A 552 11.22 4.16 -29.60
CA PHE A 552 12.54 3.62 -29.89
C PHE A 552 12.62 2.18 -29.38
N SER A 553 12.68 1.23 -30.29
CA SER A 553 12.93 -0.16 -29.94
C SER A 553 14.33 -0.29 -29.31
N ALA A 554 14.40 -0.96 -28.16
CA ALA A 554 15.65 -1.21 -27.41
C ALA A 554 16.51 0.06 -27.17
N ILE A 555 15.88 1.16 -26.70
CA ILE A 555 16.54 2.46 -26.54
C ILE A 555 17.81 2.37 -25.66
N GLU A 556 17.78 1.55 -24.61
CA GLU A 556 18.92 1.38 -23.70
C GLU A 556 20.13 0.77 -24.41
N ALA A 557 19.92 -0.26 -25.25
CA ALA A 557 20.98 -0.86 -26.05
C ALA A 557 21.53 0.11 -27.10
N ARG A 558 20.66 0.92 -27.73
CA ARG A 558 21.06 1.94 -28.71
C ARG A 558 21.87 3.06 -28.07
N VAL A 559 21.47 3.54 -26.89
CA VAL A 559 22.23 4.55 -26.15
C VAL A 559 23.57 3.99 -25.71
N LEU A 560 23.63 2.72 -25.28
CA LEU A 560 24.89 2.07 -24.91
C LEU A 560 25.81 1.94 -26.12
N ALA A 561 25.33 1.50 -27.27
CA ALA A 561 26.08 1.39 -28.50
C ALA A 561 26.61 2.77 -28.96
N TRP A 562 25.73 3.81 -28.91
CA TRP A 562 26.15 5.18 -29.22
C TRP A 562 27.25 5.70 -28.27
N LEU A 563 27.13 5.45 -26.97
CA LEU A 563 28.14 5.81 -25.97
C LEU A 563 29.47 5.03 -26.18
N ALA A 564 29.36 3.81 -26.66
CA ALA A 564 30.52 2.98 -27.03
C ALA A 564 31.16 3.40 -28.37
N GLY A 565 30.59 4.35 -29.11
CA GLY A 565 31.07 4.81 -30.40
C GLY A 565 30.71 3.88 -31.58
N GLU A 566 29.80 2.92 -31.38
CA GLU A 566 29.26 2.12 -32.47
C GLU A 566 28.31 2.95 -33.33
N ARG A 567 28.41 2.83 -34.65
CA ARG A 567 27.57 3.56 -35.62
C ARG A 567 26.45 2.70 -36.21
#